data_d6d623b71ccc680de910b5a236f663b9
#
_entry.id   d6d623b71ccc680de910b5a236f663b9
#
_cell.length_a   1.000
_cell.length_b   1.000
_cell.length_c   1.000
_cell.angle_alpha   90.00
_cell.angle_beta   90.00
_cell.angle_gamma   90.00
#
_symmetry.space_group_name_H-M   'P 1'
#
loop_
_entity.id
_entity.type
_entity.pdbx_description
1 polymer ?
#
loop_
_entity_poly.entity_id
_entity_poly.type
_entity_poly.pdbx_seq_one_letter_code
_entity_poly.pdbx_strand_id
1 'polypeptide(L)'
;FLLAGAGWNKAAAAMAAVLCMGAPLSSTLIAGVASLRLQRAAAAVGAVVPGWQAIEQLGGIDTLQIDADDLFTADSAQLEDIRIFKGGRIDRAILYAASVLNESHGTLKGLFRQIVEERTDILFPVKDLEQHHGLGFSAWCDNNRILIGTRRYLEQEGVPLPDEEYEMQHSKNGELQILYLAVSGNLHAMFVLKYVGGRNVARGLAVLQKENIRLLVTCQDPSLTAHHITEAYRLPEGMITVLDQEQCNA
;
A
#
# COMPACT_ATOMS: atom_id res chain seq x y z
N PHE A 1 35.46 -56.60 5.89
CA PHE A 1 35.54 -56.95 7.34
C PHE A 1 35.20 -58.41 7.61
N LEU A 2 34.11 -58.93 7.08
CA LEU A 2 33.75 -60.38 7.19
C LEU A 2 34.78 -61.27 6.51
N LEU A 3 35.21 -60.91 5.29
CA LEU A 3 36.24 -61.62 4.53
C LEU A 3 37.64 -61.52 5.15
N ALA A 4 37.94 -60.50 5.96
CA ALA A 4 39.18 -60.35 6.71
C ALA A 4 39.16 -61.03 8.09
N GLY A 5 38.17 -61.83 8.42
CA GLY A 5 38.06 -62.54 9.70
C GLY A 5 37.79 -61.63 10.92
N ALA A 6 37.32 -60.43 10.70
CA ALA A 6 37.13 -59.42 11.79
C ALA A 6 35.95 -59.67 12.71
N GLY A 7 35.16 -60.73 12.46
CA GLY A 7 33.99 -61.08 13.24
C GLY A 7 32.74 -60.23 12.95
N TRP A 8 31.56 -60.83 13.16
CA TRP A 8 30.27 -60.26 12.84
C TRP A 8 29.99 -58.89 13.55
N ASN A 9 30.41 -58.76 14.80
CA ASN A 9 30.21 -57.54 15.58
C ASN A 9 30.98 -56.34 15.02
N LYS A 10 32.21 -56.53 14.54
CA LYS A 10 33.01 -55.46 13.91
C LYS A 10 32.47 -55.09 12.54
N ALA A 11 31.93 -56.04 11.78
CA ALA A 11 31.27 -55.78 10.52
C ALA A 11 30.00 -54.96 10.71
N ALA A 12 29.17 -55.33 11.70
CA ALA A 12 27.96 -54.57 12.03
C ALA A 12 28.27 -53.16 12.53
N ALA A 13 29.30 -52.99 13.37
CA ALA A 13 29.74 -51.68 13.82
C ALA A 13 30.28 -50.80 12.69
N ALA A 14 31.03 -51.37 11.75
CA ALA A 14 31.49 -50.64 10.55
C ALA A 14 30.35 -50.21 9.65
N MET A 15 29.35 -51.09 9.42
CA MET A 15 28.13 -50.71 8.69
C MET A 15 27.34 -49.59 9.37
N ALA A 16 27.14 -49.70 10.69
CA ALA A 16 26.46 -48.64 11.44
C ALA A 16 27.20 -47.31 11.34
N ALA A 17 28.54 -47.30 11.48
CA ALA A 17 29.36 -46.11 11.31
C ALA A 17 29.22 -45.48 9.93
N VAL A 18 29.24 -46.29 8.85
CA VAL A 18 29.05 -45.79 7.48
C VAL A 18 27.65 -45.20 7.27
N LEU A 19 26.62 -45.86 7.80
CA LEU A 19 25.24 -45.33 7.74
C LEU A 19 25.09 -44.03 8.53
N CYS A 20 25.68 -43.94 9.71
CA CYS A 20 25.64 -42.70 10.52
C CYS A 20 26.42 -41.53 9.87
N MET A 21 27.52 -41.80 9.19
CA MET A 21 28.26 -40.79 8.45
C MET A 21 27.59 -40.41 7.12
N GLY A 22 26.98 -41.35 6.41
CA GLY A 22 26.34 -41.08 5.12
C GLY A 22 25.01 -40.34 5.18
N ALA A 23 24.19 -40.64 6.20
CA ALA A 23 22.88 -40.01 6.34
C ALA A 23 22.93 -38.47 6.53
N PRO A 24 23.80 -37.89 7.39
CA PRO A 24 23.91 -36.44 7.53
C PRO A 24 24.38 -35.73 6.26
N LEU A 25 25.31 -36.36 5.51
CA LEU A 25 25.84 -35.80 4.27
C LEU A 25 24.79 -35.72 3.17
N SER A 26 23.97 -36.77 3.04
CA SER A 26 22.89 -36.75 2.03
C SER A 26 21.80 -35.73 2.36
N SER A 27 21.43 -35.57 3.62
CA SER A 27 20.43 -34.58 4.03
C SER A 27 20.91 -33.15 3.83
N THR A 28 22.16 -32.86 4.14
CA THR A 28 22.75 -31.52 3.91
C THR A 28 22.88 -31.20 2.43
N LEU A 29 23.24 -32.16 1.59
CA LEU A 29 23.31 -31.97 0.14
C LEU A 29 21.92 -31.73 -0.48
N ILE A 30 20.90 -32.50 -0.08
CA ILE A 30 19.53 -32.34 -0.59
C ILE A 30 18.96 -30.98 -0.17
N ALA A 31 19.12 -30.60 1.11
CA ALA A 31 18.69 -29.29 1.60
C ALA A 31 19.40 -28.13 0.89
N GLY A 32 20.72 -28.28 0.65
CA GLY A 32 21.51 -27.29 -0.08
C GLY A 32 21.04 -27.08 -1.52
N VAL A 33 20.74 -28.16 -2.25
CA VAL A 33 20.23 -28.08 -3.63
C VAL A 33 18.84 -27.43 -3.68
N ALA A 34 17.96 -27.78 -2.75
CA ALA A 34 16.63 -27.18 -2.65
C ALA A 34 16.73 -25.67 -2.36
N SER A 35 17.56 -25.26 -1.40
CA SER A 35 17.82 -23.86 -1.08
C SER A 35 18.36 -23.07 -2.28
N LEU A 36 19.31 -23.62 -3.03
CA LEU A 36 19.87 -22.97 -4.22
C LEU A 36 18.85 -22.79 -5.33
N ARG A 37 17.98 -23.77 -5.56
CA ARG A 37 16.90 -23.64 -6.55
C ARG A 37 15.94 -22.53 -6.18
N LEU A 38 15.57 -22.44 -4.89
CA LEU A 38 14.65 -21.43 -4.40
C LEU A 38 15.28 -20.03 -4.43
N GLN A 39 16.54 -19.91 -4.01
CA GLN A 39 17.28 -18.64 -4.12
C GLN A 39 17.40 -18.16 -5.58
N ARG A 40 17.63 -19.07 -6.53
CA ARG A 40 17.62 -18.72 -7.96
C ARG A 40 16.25 -18.29 -8.45
N ALA A 41 15.19 -18.96 -8.02
CA ALA A 41 13.82 -18.54 -8.36
C ALA A 41 13.47 -17.18 -7.76
N ALA A 42 13.84 -16.92 -6.51
CA ALA A 42 13.68 -15.63 -5.87
C ALA A 42 14.49 -14.52 -6.58
N ALA A 43 15.75 -14.78 -6.89
CA ALA A 43 16.62 -13.84 -7.61
C ALA A 43 16.09 -13.50 -9.01
N ALA A 44 15.42 -14.42 -9.69
CA ALA A 44 14.81 -14.18 -11.00
C ALA A 44 13.69 -13.13 -10.96
N VAL A 45 13.05 -12.94 -9.79
CA VAL A 45 12.02 -11.90 -9.55
C VAL A 45 12.55 -10.73 -8.72
N GLY A 46 13.87 -10.65 -8.51
CA GLY A 46 14.49 -9.57 -7.76
C GLY A 46 14.40 -9.69 -6.23
N ALA A 47 14.00 -10.85 -5.72
CA ALA A 47 13.86 -11.10 -4.28
C ALA A 47 15.10 -11.80 -3.71
N VAL A 48 15.41 -11.55 -2.43
CA VAL A 48 16.47 -12.22 -1.67
C VAL A 48 15.84 -12.93 -0.48
N VAL A 49 16.04 -14.24 -0.38
CA VAL A 49 15.55 -15.05 0.75
C VAL A 49 16.74 -15.51 1.60
N PRO A 50 16.84 -15.10 2.87
CA PRO A 50 17.99 -15.36 3.74
C PRO A 50 17.97 -16.78 4.35
N GLY A 51 17.91 -17.82 3.51
CA GLY A 51 18.06 -19.21 3.94
C GLY A 51 16.75 -19.98 4.13
N TRP A 52 16.89 -21.25 4.56
CA TRP A 52 15.77 -22.21 4.63
C TRP A 52 14.72 -21.83 5.67
N GLN A 53 15.11 -21.29 6.80
CA GLN A 53 14.19 -20.90 7.86
C GLN A 53 13.20 -19.80 7.41
N ALA A 54 13.67 -18.85 6.61
CA ALA A 54 12.80 -17.84 6.02
C ALA A 54 11.78 -18.45 5.03
N ILE A 55 12.17 -19.50 4.31
CA ILE A 55 11.31 -20.23 3.38
C ILE A 55 10.18 -20.95 4.12
N GLU A 56 10.49 -21.61 5.23
CA GLU A 56 9.49 -22.28 6.06
C GLU A 56 8.48 -21.27 6.62
N GLN A 57 8.95 -20.12 7.07
CA GLN A 57 8.09 -19.03 7.56
C GLN A 57 7.19 -18.48 6.45
N LEU A 58 7.75 -18.25 5.26
CA LEU A 58 6.96 -17.79 4.10
C LEU A 58 5.89 -18.79 3.67
N GLY A 59 6.15 -20.09 3.80
CA GLY A 59 5.18 -21.15 3.45
C GLY A 59 3.93 -21.19 4.33
N GLY A 60 3.97 -20.55 5.51
CA GLY A 60 2.85 -20.45 6.44
C GLY A 60 2.11 -19.12 6.44
N ILE A 61 2.50 -18.17 5.58
CA ILE A 61 1.87 -16.85 5.53
C ILE A 61 0.52 -16.93 4.82
N ASP A 62 -0.52 -16.44 5.46
CA ASP A 62 -1.87 -16.27 4.93
C ASP A 62 -2.27 -14.80 4.75
N THR A 63 -1.44 -13.89 5.26
CA THR A 63 -1.72 -12.46 5.28
C THR A 63 -0.43 -11.67 5.00
N LEU A 64 -0.52 -10.66 4.14
CA LEU A 64 0.57 -9.76 3.78
C LEU A 64 0.16 -8.32 4.11
N GLN A 65 0.98 -7.63 4.90
CA GLN A 65 0.82 -6.18 5.11
C GLN A 65 1.65 -5.42 4.09
N ILE A 66 1.03 -4.46 3.42
CA ILE A 66 1.65 -3.59 2.40
C ILE A 66 1.16 -2.15 2.58
N ASP A 67 1.91 -1.20 2.05
CA ASP A 67 1.48 0.18 1.97
C ASP A 67 0.66 0.43 0.69
N ALA A 68 -0.28 1.37 0.74
CA ALA A 68 -1.08 1.75 -0.43
C ALA A 68 -0.20 2.33 -1.56
N ASP A 69 0.93 2.96 -1.22
CA ASP A 69 1.90 3.46 -2.19
C ASP A 69 2.61 2.35 -2.98
N ASP A 70 2.66 1.13 -2.44
CA ASP A 70 3.13 -0.05 -3.18
C ASP A 70 2.11 -0.54 -4.20
N LEU A 71 0.83 -0.27 -3.97
CA LEU A 71 -0.26 -0.60 -4.90
C LEU A 71 -0.43 0.48 -5.95
N PHE A 72 -0.37 1.74 -5.55
CA PHE A 72 -0.59 2.89 -6.42
C PHE A 72 0.67 3.73 -6.51
N THR A 73 1.30 3.73 -7.68
CA THR A 73 2.41 4.62 -7.98
C THR A 73 1.93 6.06 -8.14
N ALA A 74 2.84 7.04 -8.15
CA ALA A 74 2.53 8.45 -8.29
C ALA A 74 1.63 8.80 -9.50
N ASP A 75 1.70 8.00 -10.56
CA ASP A 75 0.90 8.19 -11.79
C ASP A 75 -0.45 7.47 -11.74
N SER A 76 -0.76 6.77 -10.66
CA SER A 76 -1.98 5.96 -10.54
C SER A 76 -3.22 6.80 -10.18
N ALA A 77 -3.03 7.95 -9.55
CA ALA A 77 -4.11 8.89 -9.28
C ALA A 77 -4.29 9.85 -10.46
N GLN A 78 -5.52 10.10 -10.84
CA GLN A 78 -5.88 11.04 -11.91
C GLN A 78 -6.95 12.00 -11.40
N LEU A 79 -6.83 13.26 -11.77
CA LEU A 79 -7.84 14.28 -11.48
C LEU A 79 -8.83 14.31 -12.65
N GLU A 80 -10.08 13.90 -12.39
CA GLU A 80 -11.16 13.84 -13.38
C GLU A 80 -11.89 15.18 -13.49
N ASP A 81 -12.16 15.83 -12.35
CA ASP A 81 -12.89 17.10 -12.32
C ASP A 81 -12.53 17.92 -11.06
N ILE A 82 -12.73 19.23 -11.15
CA ILE A 82 -12.63 20.18 -10.02
C ILE A 82 -13.90 21.02 -9.99
N ARG A 83 -14.58 21.02 -8.84
CA ARG A 83 -15.72 21.89 -8.58
C ARG A 83 -15.33 22.99 -7.61
N ILE A 84 -15.52 24.23 -8.02
CA ILE A 84 -15.24 25.40 -7.20
C ILE A 84 -16.56 25.92 -6.63
N PHE A 85 -16.54 26.18 -5.31
CA PHE A 85 -17.68 26.73 -4.60
C PHE A 85 -17.56 28.25 -4.45
N LYS A 86 -18.64 28.87 -3.95
CA LYS A 86 -18.76 30.32 -3.84
C LYS A 86 -17.61 30.93 -3.03
N GLY A 87 -16.89 31.87 -3.64
CA GLY A 87 -15.73 32.51 -3.04
C GLY A 87 -14.39 31.83 -3.31
N GLY A 88 -14.40 30.62 -3.88
CA GLY A 88 -13.19 29.89 -4.29
C GLY A 88 -12.66 30.34 -5.65
N ARG A 89 -11.36 30.10 -5.86
CA ARG A 89 -10.68 30.26 -7.14
C ARG A 89 -9.90 29.00 -7.44
N ILE A 90 -9.97 28.53 -8.68
CA ILE A 90 -9.36 27.27 -9.09
C ILE A 90 -7.84 27.26 -8.90
N ASP A 91 -7.18 28.34 -9.27
CA ASP A 91 -5.73 28.52 -9.11
C ASP A 91 -5.31 28.41 -7.63
N ARG A 92 -6.03 29.10 -6.75
CA ARG A 92 -5.78 29.06 -5.30
C ARG A 92 -6.10 27.70 -4.70
N ALA A 93 -7.19 27.08 -5.12
CA ALA A 93 -7.57 25.75 -4.63
C ALA A 93 -6.51 24.69 -4.96
N ILE A 94 -5.98 24.72 -6.20
CA ILE A 94 -4.89 23.83 -6.61
C ILE A 94 -3.63 24.10 -5.80
N LEU A 95 -3.24 25.37 -5.63
CA LEU A 95 -2.03 25.72 -4.89
C LEU A 95 -2.12 25.33 -3.41
N TYR A 96 -3.26 25.57 -2.74
CA TYR A 96 -3.46 25.12 -1.35
C TYR A 96 -3.39 23.60 -1.22
N ALA A 97 -4.10 22.88 -2.11
CA ALA A 97 -4.07 21.42 -2.10
C ALA A 97 -2.65 20.89 -2.37
N ALA A 98 -1.98 21.42 -3.40
CA ALA A 98 -0.61 21.03 -3.73
C ALA A 98 0.37 21.34 -2.59
N SER A 99 0.24 22.49 -1.92
CA SER A 99 1.12 22.87 -0.80
C SER A 99 0.99 21.89 0.37
N VAL A 100 -0.24 21.60 0.82
CA VAL A 100 -0.47 20.70 1.94
C VAL A 100 -0.07 19.26 1.59
N LEU A 101 -0.47 18.76 0.42
CA LEU A 101 -0.19 17.40 0.00
C LEU A 101 1.28 17.19 -0.38
N ASN A 102 2.04 18.22 -0.73
CA ASN A 102 3.48 18.12 -0.94
C ASN A 102 4.24 17.77 0.35
N GLU A 103 3.76 18.22 1.50
CA GLU A 103 4.35 17.91 2.80
C GLU A 103 3.85 16.57 3.38
N SER A 104 2.77 16.01 2.81
CA SER A 104 2.25 14.69 3.18
C SER A 104 2.99 13.57 2.44
N HIS A 105 2.67 12.33 2.80
CA HIS A 105 3.05 11.14 2.07
C HIS A 105 1.82 10.58 1.34
N GLY A 106 2.03 9.75 0.33
CA GLY A 106 0.97 9.08 -0.40
C GLY A 106 0.84 9.48 -1.86
N THR A 107 -0.03 8.79 -2.57
CA THR A 107 -0.25 8.90 -4.03
C THR A 107 -0.69 10.29 -4.47
N LEU A 108 -1.47 11.00 -3.63
CA LEU A 108 -1.97 12.35 -3.93
C LEU A 108 -0.85 13.38 -4.06
N LYS A 109 0.26 13.22 -3.35
CA LYS A 109 1.43 14.08 -3.50
C LYS A 109 1.93 14.09 -4.94
N GLY A 110 2.08 12.90 -5.55
CA GLY A 110 2.52 12.76 -6.93
C GLY A 110 1.57 13.44 -7.90
N LEU A 111 0.27 13.22 -7.75
CA LEU A 111 -0.76 13.84 -8.58
C LEU A 111 -0.71 15.38 -8.53
N PHE A 112 -0.71 15.95 -7.33
CA PHE A 112 -0.73 17.42 -7.22
C PHE A 112 0.59 18.07 -7.63
N ARG A 113 1.72 17.39 -7.48
CA ARG A 113 2.99 17.84 -8.05
C ARG A 113 2.97 17.89 -9.58
N GLN A 114 2.39 16.89 -10.22
CA GLN A 114 2.21 16.90 -11.68
C GLN A 114 1.29 18.04 -12.12
N ILE A 115 0.18 18.29 -11.40
CA ILE A 115 -0.75 19.39 -11.73
C ILE A 115 -0.07 20.75 -11.68
N VAL A 116 0.87 20.96 -10.76
CA VAL A 116 1.66 22.19 -10.68
C VAL A 116 2.95 22.13 -11.51
N GLU A 117 3.07 21.17 -12.44
CA GLU A 117 4.22 20.99 -13.34
C GLU A 117 5.57 20.89 -12.59
N GLU A 118 5.59 20.19 -11.45
CA GLU A 118 6.74 20.05 -10.54
C GLU A 118 7.31 21.38 -10.00
N ARG A 119 6.57 22.46 -10.15
CA ARG A 119 6.96 23.79 -9.69
C ARG A 119 6.73 23.99 -8.20
N THR A 120 7.64 23.45 -7.40
CA THR A 120 7.58 23.58 -5.94
C THR A 120 7.87 24.99 -5.44
N ASP A 121 8.45 25.85 -6.29
CA ASP A 121 8.76 27.26 -6.01
C ASP A 121 7.53 28.14 -5.82
N ILE A 122 6.38 27.74 -6.38
CA ILE A 122 5.11 28.49 -6.27
C ILE A 122 4.25 28.05 -5.07
N LEU A 123 4.61 26.97 -4.39
CA LEU A 123 3.85 26.42 -3.27
C LEU A 123 3.96 27.34 -2.04
N PHE A 124 2.89 27.40 -1.28
CA PHE A 124 2.88 28.14 -0.03
C PHE A 124 3.65 27.36 1.06
N PRO A 125 4.36 28.07 1.95
CA PRO A 125 4.93 27.42 3.12
C PRO A 125 3.82 26.88 4.03
N VAL A 126 3.95 25.62 4.39
CA VAL A 126 3.00 24.89 5.26
C VAL A 126 3.51 24.89 6.69
N LYS A 127 2.64 25.14 7.65
CA LYS A 127 2.91 25.06 9.08
C LYS A 127 1.84 24.20 9.75
N ASP A 128 2.24 23.58 10.85
CA ASP A 128 1.34 22.80 11.72
C ASP A 128 0.48 21.81 10.92
N LEU A 129 1.15 21.01 10.08
CA LEU A 129 0.50 19.93 9.33
C LEU A 129 0.10 18.81 10.31
N GLU A 130 -1.19 18.59 10.43
CA GLU A 130 -1.77 17.49 11.18
C GLU A 130 -2.46 16.52 10.22
N GLN A 131 -2.16 15.25 10.35
CA GLN A 131 -2.79 14.19 9.59
C GLN A 131 -3.82 13.46 10.44
N HIS A 132 -5.05 13.37 9.94
CA HIS A 132 -6.13 12.58 10.50
C HIS A 132 -6.36 11.35 9.62
N HIS A 133 -5.83 10.20 10.05
CA HIS A 133 -5.85 8.97 9.26
C HIS A 133 -7.25 8.57 8.80
N GLY A 134 -7.39 8.24 7.51
CA GLY A 134 -8.67 7.90 6.90
C GLY A 134 -9.66 9.07 6.79
N LEU A 135 -9.30 10.27 7.21
CA LEU A 135 -10.15 11.45 7.22
C LEU A 135 -9.60 12.58 6.37
N GLY A 136 -8.37 13.04 6.64
CA GLY A 136 -7.80 14.17 5.93
C GLY A 136 -6.60 14.82 6.61
N PHE A 137 -6.33 16.03 6.18
CA PHE A 137 -5.22 16.85 6.66
C PHE A 137 -5.71 18.22 7.10
N SER A 138 -5.15 18.77 8.17
CA SER A 138 -5.22 20.18 8.51
C SER A 138 -3.85 20.82 8.48
N ALA A 139 -3.77 22.05 8.04
CA ALA A 139 -2.53 22.80 7.99
C ALA A 139 -2.78 24.31 7.92
N TRP A 140 -1.75 25.10 8.20
CA TRP A 140 -1.74 26.53 8.00
C TRP A 140 -0.92 26.88 6.75
N CYS A 141 -1.55 27.55 5.78
CA CYS A 141 -0.93 28.05 4.57
C CYS A 141 -1.36 29.49 4.32
N ASP A 142 -0.42 30.40 4.06
CA ASP A 142 -0.71 31.80 3.72
C ASP A 142 -1.69 32.46 4.73
N ASN A 143 -1.46 32.24 6.04
CA ASN A 143 -2.31 32.67 7.15
C ASN A 143 -3.77 32.15 7.14
N ASN A 144 -4.06 31.14 6.34
CA ASN A 144 -5.34 30.47 6.30
C ASN A 144 -5.23 29.07 6.86
N ARG A 145 -6.22 28.63 7.64
CA ARG A 145 -6.38 27.23 8.01
C ARG A 145 -6.95 26.48 6.81
N ILE A 146 -6.21 25.49 6.34
CA ILE A 146 -6.57 24.65 5.21
C ILE A 146 -7.00 23.28 5.75
N LEU A 147 -8.13 22.80 5.30
CA LEU A 147 -8.63 21.45 5.57
C LEU A 147 -8.77 20.73 4.24
N ILE A 148 -8.17 19.55 4.12
CA ILE A 148 -8.27 18.70 2.95
C ILE A 148 -8.66 17.30 3.41
N GLY A 149 -9.75 16.75 2.89
CA GLY A 149 -10.17 15.41 3.31
C GLY A 149 -11.53 14.99 2.79
N THR A 150 -12.04 13.92 3.42
CA THR A 150 -13.34 13.34 3.13
C THR A 150 -14.49 14.22 3.64
N ARG A 151 -15.71 13.96 3.16
CA ARG A 151 -16.94 14.57 3.68
C ARG A 151 -17.00 14.49 5.21
N ARG A 152 -16.81 13.30 5.76
CA ARG A 152 -16.85 13.04 7.20
C ARG A 152 -15.91 13.94 7.99
N TYR A 153 -14.70 14.17 7.48
CA TYR A 153 -13.72 15.03 8.12
C TYR A 153 -14.18 16.50 8.18
N LEU A 154 -14.63 17.03 7.04
CA LEU A 154 -15.05 18.43 6.98
C LEU A 154 -16.33 18.69 7.78
N GLU A 155 -17.25 17.72 7.87
CA GLU A 155 -18.43 17.78 8.73
C GLU A 155 -18.05 17.83 10.23
N GLN A 156 -17.07 17.04 10.64
CA GLN A 156 -16.53 17.07 12.02
C GLN A 156 -15.89 18.43 12.34
N GLU A 157 -15.27 19.06 11.36
CA GLU A 157 -14.69 20.41 11.48
C GLU A 157 -15.73 21.55 11.31
N GLY A 158 -16.98 21.20 11.13
CA GLY A 158 -18.09 22.17 11.03
C GLY A 158 -18.17 22.94 9.73
N VAL A 159 -17.56 22.45 8.65
CA VAL A 159 -17.62 23.06 7.32
C VAL A 159 -18.95 22.69 6.64
N PRO A 160 -19.73 23.66 6.17
CA PRO A 160 -20.95 23.37 5.43
C PRO A 160 -20.62 22.75 4.08
N LEU A 161 -21.19 21.57 3.81
CA LEU A 161 -20.99 20.80 2.58
C LEU A 161 -22.27 20.73 1.75
N PRO A 162 -22.17 20.47 0.44
CA PRO A 162 -23.34 20.21 -0.40
C PRO A 162 -24.02 18.88 0.01
N ASP A 163 -25.25 18.69 -0.43
CA ASP A 163 -26.02 17.49 -0.16
C ASP A 163 -25.30 16.23 -0.69
N GLU A 164 -25.53 15.08 -0.05
CA GLU A 164 -24.95 13.79 -0.47
C GLU A 164 -25.33 13.42 -1.90
N GLU A 165 -26.53 13.81 -2.35
CA GLU A 165 -26.97 13.59 -3.73
C GLU A 165 -26.08 14.30 -4.73
N TYR A 166 -25.60 15.52 -4.43
CA TYR A 166 -24.64 16.24 -5.24
C TYR A 166 -23.30 15.50 -5.33
N GLU A 167 -22.84 14.93 -4.22
CA GLU A 167 -21.62 14.13 -4.18
C GLU A 167 -21.77 12.84 -5.00
N MET A 168 -22.85 12.10 -4.81
CA MET A 168 -23.15 10.88 -5.57
C MET A 168 -23.18 11.13 -7.09
N GLN A 169 -23.77 12.23 -7.51
CA GLN A 169 -23.82 12.60 -8.92
C GLN A 169 -22.43 12.83 -9.52
N HIS A 170 -21.50 13.45 -8.77
CA HIS A 170 -20.16 13.74 -9.24
C HIS A 170 -19.17 12.58 -9.05
N SER A 171 -19.39 11.73 -8.05
CA SER A 171 -18.62 10.51 -7.82
C SER A 171 -19.03 9.35 -8.71
N LYS A 172 -20.00 9.52 -9.61
CA LYS A 172 -20.59 8.45 -10.42
C LYS A 172 -21.05 7.27 -9.56
N ASN A 173 -21.82 7.56 -8.53
CA ASN A 173 -22.32 6.58 -7.56
C ASN A 173 -21.21 5.88 -6.75
N GLY A 174 -20.11 6.58 -6.47
CA GLY A 174 -19.02 6.06 -5.65
C GLY A 174 -17.85 5.41 -6.42
N GLU A 175 -17.92 5.38 -7.76
CA GLU A 175 -16.77 4.91 -8.60
C GLU A 175 -15.57 5.86 -8.53
N LEU A 176 -15.84 7.16 -8.34
CA LEU A 176 -14.82 8.19 -8.23
C LEU A 176 -14.74 8.68 -6.78
N GLN A 177 -13.54 9.02 -6.37
CA GLN A 177 -13.31 9.50 -5.02
C GLN A 177 -13.43 11.01 -4.95
N ILE A 178 -13.95 11.48 -3.84
CA ILE A 178 -14.13 12.90 -3.58
C ILE A 178 -13.18 13.35 -2.48
N LEU A 179 -12.45 14.41 -2.77
CA LEU A 179 -11.58 15.10 -1.82
C LEU A 179 -12.03 16.56 -1.73
N TYR A 180 -12.42 16.98 -0.55
CA TYR A 180 -12.83 18.36 -0.29
C TYR A 180 -11.67 19.23 0.18
N LEU A 181 -11.73 20.52 -0.19
CA LEU A 181 -10.83 21.55 0.29
C LEU A 181 -11.64 22.67 0.92
N ALA A 182 -11.38 22.97 2.17
CA ALA A 182 -11.90 24.15 2.85
C ALA A 182 -10.78 25.09 3.26
N VAL A 183 -11.06 26.37 3.22
CA VAL A 183 -10.15 27.45 3.60
C VAL A 183 -10.83 28.33 4.64
N SER A 184 -10.22 28.41 5.82
CA SER A 184 -10.74 29.20 6.96
C SER A 184 -12.23 28.91 7.26
N GLY A 185 -12.60 27.61 7.25
CA GLY A 185 -13.96 27.15 7.57
C GLY A 185 -14.98 27.25 6.43
N ASN A 186 -14.57 27.71 5.23
CA ASN A 186 -15.45 27.81 4.07
C ASN A 186 -15.05 26.78 3.02
N LEU A 187 -16.02 26.07 2.46
CA LEU A 187 -15.79 25.14 1.37
C LEU A 187 -15.34 25.90 0.11
N HIS A 188 -14.14 25.55 -0.41
CA HIS A 188 -13.55 26.20 -1.57
C HIS A 188 -13.61 25.35 -2.82
N ALA A 189 -13.29 24.04 -2.68
CA ALA A 189 -13.24 23.16 -3.82
C ALA A 189 -13.59 21.71 -3.44
N MET A 190 -13.96 20.96 -4.46
CA MET A 190 -14.14 19.51 -4.45
C MET A 190 -13.35 18.96 -5.62
N PHE A 191 -12.40 18.10 -5.35
CA PHE A 191 -11.62 17.37 -6.36
C PHE A 191 -12.25 16.01 -6.56
N VAL A 192 -12.46 15.62 -7.81
CA VAL A 192 -12.97 14.31 -8.20
C VAL A 192 -11.78 13.51 -8.71
N LEU A 193 -11.46 12.43 -8.05
CA LEU A 193 -10.25 11.64 -8.26
C LEU A 193 -10.58 10.24 -8.76
N LYS A 194 -9.72 9.69 -9.60
CA LYS A 194 -9.77 8.31 -10.05
C LYS A 194 -8.43 7.63 -9.80
N TYR A 195 -8.48 6.43 -9.22
CA TYR A 195 -7.30 5.60 -9.08
C TYR A 195 -7.30 4.49 -10.12
N VAL A 196 -6.18 4.34 -10.80
CA VAL A 196 -6.00 3.35 -11.88
C VAL A 196 -4.93 2.36 -11.46
N GLY A 197 -5.30 1.09 -11.38
CA GLY A 197 -4.39 0.02 -11.00
C GLY A 197 -3.29 -0.26 -12.04
N GLY A 198 -2.06 -0.41 -11.57
CA GLY A 198 -0.90 -0.76 -12.40
C GLY A 198 -0.93 -2.22 -12.87
N ARG A 199 -0.58 -2.49 -14.14
CA ARG A 199 -0.59 -3.87 -14.70
C ARG A 199 0.35 -4.83 -13.96
N ASN A 200 1.49 -4.38 -13.50
CA ASN A 200 2.45 -5.24 -12.80
C ASN A 200 1.94 -5.61 -11.41
N VAL A 201 1.36 -4.64 -10.71
CA VAL A 201 0.71 -4.85 -9.41
C VAL A 201 -0.47 -5.81 -9.56
N ALA A 202 -1.33 -5.59 -10.58
CA ALA A 202 -2.45 -6.50 -10.87
C ALA A 202 -2.02 -7.95 -11.07
N ARG A 203 -0.88 -8.20 -11.74
CA ARG A 203 -0.31 -9.55 -11.88
C ARG A 203 0.13 -10.14 -10.53
N GLY A 204 0.80 -9.34 -9.70
CA GLY A 204 1.21 -9.75 -8.35
C GLY A 204 0.00 -10.10 -7.48
N LEU A 205 -1.01 -9.23 -7.48
CA LEU A 205 -2.26 -9.44 -6.73
C LEU A 205 -3.02 -10.69 -7.19
N ALA A 206 -3.03 -10.99 -8.49
CA ALA A 206 -3.63 -12.21 -9.03
C ALA A 206 -2.92 -13.49 -8.53
N VAL A 207 -1.60 -13.44 -8.30
CA VAL A 207 -0.86 -14.55 -7.68
C VAL A 207 -1.25 -14.70 -6.22
N LEU A 208 -1.28 -13.61 -5.45
CA LEU A 208 -1.69 -13.62 -4.04
C LEU A 208 -3.13 -14.14 -3.88
N GLN A 209 -4.03 -13.72 -4.76
CA GLN A 209 -5.41 -14.24 -4.80
C GLN A 209 -5.46 -15.76 -5.01
N LYS A 210 -4.67 -16.28 -5.95
CA LYS A 210 -4.60 -17.72 -6.22
C LYS A 210 -4.10 -18.53 -5.02
N GLU A 211 -3.19 -17.97 -4.27
CA GLU A 211 -2.63 -18.58 -3.05
C GLU A 211 -3.47 -18.27 -1.79
N ASN A 212 -4.62 -17.61 -1.92
CA ASN A 212 -5.52 -17.19 -0.84
C ASN A 212 -4.84 -16.32 0.23
N ILE A 213 -3.89 -15.48 -0.17
CA ILE A 213 -3.22 -14.53 0.73
C ILE A 213 -4.07 -13.27 0.83
N ARG A 214 -4.43 -12.89 2.05
CA ARG A 214 -5.15 -11.65 2.36
C ARG A 214 -4.18 -10.48 2.44
N LEU A 215 -4.68 -9.28 2.14
CA LEU A 215 -3.91 -8.05 2.20
C LEU A 215 -4.42 -7.14 3.31
N LEU A 216 -3.50 -6.73 4.18
CA LEU A 216 -3.70 -5.63 5.12
C LEU A 216 -2.99 -4.41 4.54
N VAL A 217 -3.76 -3.40 4.18
CA VAL A 217 -3.22 -2.21 3.52
C VAL A 217 -3.17 -1.06 4.52
N THR A 218 -1.97 -0.53 4.75
CA THR A 218 -1.80 0.76 5.44
C THR A 218 -1.97 1.87 4.41
N CYS A 219 -2.75 2.88 4.73
CA CYS A 219 -3.04 3.97 3.80
C CYS A 219 -2.99 5.32 4.50
N GLN A 220 -2.26 6.26 3.90
CA GLN A 220 -2.22 7.65 4.36
C GLN A 220 -3.17 8.55 3.56
N ASP A 221 -3.63 8.07 2.41
CA ASP A 221 -4.56 8.79 1.57
C ASP A 221 -5.98 8.70 2.16
N PRO A 222 -6.59 9.82 2.55
CA PRO A 222 -7.89 9.82 3.23
C PRO A 222 -9.04 9.35 2.35
N SER A 223 -8.91 9.48 1.03
CA SER A 223 -9.98 9.12 0.09
C SER A 223 -9.91 7.66 -0.39
N LEU A 224 -8.83 6.94 -0.10
CA LEU A 224 -8.64 5.58 -0.57
C LEU A 224 -9.21 4.55 0.41
N THR A 225 -10.20 3.79 -0.03
CA THR A 225 -10.86 2.74 0.76
C THR A 225 -10.60 1.35 0.18
N ALA A 226 -10.87 0.30 0.97
CA ALA A 226 -10.78 -1.09 0.51
C ALA A 226 -11.63 -1.34 -0.76
N HIS A 227 -12.81 -0.73 -0.85
CA HIS A 227 -13.68 -0.82 -2.02
C HIS A 227 -12.99 -0.30 -3.28
N HIS A 228 -12.37 0.89 -3.22
CA HIS A 228 -11.68 1.48 -4.37
C HIS A 228 -10.47 0.65 -4.84
N ILE A 229 -9.72 0.05 -3.89
CA ILE A 229 -8.61 -0.84 -4.23
C ILE A 229 -9.13 -2.11 -4.90
N THR A 230 -10.18 -2.71 -4.34
CA THR A 230 -10.82 -3.91 -4.86
C THR A 230 -11.33 -3.69 -6.30
N GLU A 231 -11.93 -2.54 -6.55
CA GLU A 231 -12.47 -2.17 -7.87
C GLU A 231 -11.36 -1.87 -8.88
N ALA A 232 -10.33 -1.09 -8.49
CA ALA A 232 -9.20 -0.75 -9.37
C ALA A 232 -8.45 -1.99 -9.88
N TYR A 233 -8.37 -3.04 -9.06
CA TYR A 233 -7.67 -4.28 -9.38
C TYR A 233 -8.59 -5.47 -9.68
N ARG A 234 -9.92 -5.30 -9.62
CA ARG A 234 -10.94 -6.33 -9.82
C ARG A 234 -10.73 -7.56 -8.92
N LEU A 235 -10.49 -7.33 -7.65
CA LEU A 235 -10.25 -8.36 -6.65
C LEU A 235 -11.56 -8.83 -6.02
N PRO A 236 -11.61 -10.04 -5.44
CA PRO A 236 -12.77 -10.51 -4.70
C PRO A 236 -12.95 -9.70 -3.41
N GLU A 237 -14.20 -9.51 -3.01
CA GLU A 237 -14.54 -8.89 -1.74
C GLU A 237 -13.92 -9.66 -0.56
N GLY A 238 -13.42 -8.93 0.44
CA GLY A 238 -12.82 -9.51 1.64
C GLY A 238 -11.34 -9.91 1.51
N MET A 239 -10.73 -9.80 0.32
CA MET A 239 -9.29 -10.02 0.15
C MET A 239 -8.46 -8.88 0.74
N ILE A 240 -8.99 -7.66 0.74
CA ILE A 240 -8.31 -6.45 1.20
C ILE A 240 -8.99 -5.90 2.45
N THR A 241 -8.18 -5.56 3.44
CA THR A 241 -8.59 -4.79 4.61
C THR A 241 -7.68 -3.58 4.73
N VAL A 242 -8.24 -2.38 4.71
CA VAL A 242 -7.49 -1.15 5.01
C VAL A 242 -7.47 -0.97 6.52
N LEU A 243 -6.27 -0.83 7.07
CA LEU A 243 -6.05 -0.70 8.52
C LEU A 243 -6.32 0.74 8.97
N ASP A 244 -7.07 0.87 10.04
CA ASP A 244 -7.21 2.13 10.77
C ASP A 244 -5.97 2.40 11.62
N GLN A 245 -5.78 3.67 12.04
CA GLN A 245 -4.64 4.09 12.84
C GLN A 245 -4.48 3.30 14.16
N GLU A 246 -5.59 2.94 14.81
CA GLU A 246 -5.57 2.13 16.03
C GLU A 246 -5.06 0.72 15.76
N GLN A 247 -5.39 0.16 14.62
CA GLN A 247 -4.97 -1.17 14.17
C GLN A 247 -3.51 -1.20 13.69
N CYS A 248 -2.98 -0.07 13.19
CA CYS A 248 -1.57 0.04 12.80
C CYS A 248 -0.63 0.09 14.01
N ASN A 249 -1.11 0.51 15.20
CA ASN A 249 -0.32 0.68 16.41
C ASN A 249 -0.46 -0.50 17.39
N ALA A 250 -1.28 -1.49 17.10
CA ALA A 250 -1.52 -2.68 17.90
C ALA A 250 -0.61 -3.85 17.48
#